data_35e370ee1b9beaf71ad1d9d6cbd371a1
#
_entry.id   35e370ee1b9beaf71ad1d9d6cbd371a1
#
_cell.length_a   1.000
_cell.length_b   1.000
_cell.length_c   1.000
_cell.angle_alpha   90.00
_cell.angle_beta   90.00
_cell.angle_gamma   90.00
#
_symmetry.space_group_name_H-M   'P 1'
#
loop_
_entity.id
_entity.type
_entity.pdbx_description
1 polymer ?
#
loop_
_entity_poly.entity_id
_entity_poly.type
_entity_poly.pdbx_seq_one_letter_code
_entity_poly.pdbx_strand_id
1 'polypeptide(L)'
;QPIPPRRPPWQRRWRRRLLRSILRLLPLELLVPLIARTGLIRSGLQGAYHQSIASDQELLQLIARPARRPTAARALRAMSLGMALRPRGATAPALLKQLHCPLLLIWGQQDRFVPLSVTRQIHACRPDTELQVIDACGHCPHDERPDQFVALVLPWLDRNLGV
;
A
#
# COMPACT_ATOMS: atom_id res chain seq x y z
N GLN A 1 -19.14 -8.07 -13.89
CA GLN A 1 -18.34 -9.30 -13.90
C GLN A 1 -18.82 -10.21 -12.76
N PRO A 2 -19.01 -11.52 -12.98
CA PRO A 2 -19.45 -12.45 -11.94
C PRO A 2 -18.40 -12.50 -10.83
N ILE A 3 -18.87 -12.45 -9.58
CA ILE A 3 -18.03 -12.57 -8.39
C ILE A 3 -17.39 -13.97 -8.41
N PRO A 4 -16.06 -14.09 -8.38
CA PRO A 4 -15.41 -15.40 -8.42
C PRO A 4 -15.89 -16.28 -7.26
N PRO A 5 -16.08 -17.59 -7.45
CA PRO A 5 -16.63 -18.48 -6.45
C PRO A 5 -15.78 -18.48 -5.18
N ARG A 6 -16.44 -18.37 -4.02
CA ARG A 6 -15.78 -18.36 -2.70
C ARG A 6 -15.08 -19.70 -2.49
N ARG A 7 -13.76 -19.68 -2.37
CA ARG A 7 -12.96 -20.87 -2.10
C ARG A 7 -13.40 -21.53 -0.79
N PRO A 8 -13.49 -22.87 -0.74
CA PRO A 8 -13.96 -23.60 0.44
C PRO A 8 -13.07 -23.36 1.67
N PRO A 9 -13.65 -23.42 2.91
CA PRO A 9 -12.97 -23.05 4.16
C PRO A 9 -11.68 -23.81 4.44
N TRP A 10 -11.60 -25.08 4.02
CA TRP A 10 -10.43 -25.94 4.22
C TRP A 10 -9.22 -25.50 3.37
N GLN A 11 -9.43 -25.06 2.12
CA GLN A 11 -8.35 -24.53 1.27
C GLN A 11 -7.75 -23.25 1.87
N ARG A 12 -8.57 -22.41 2.51
CA ARG A 12 -8.08 -21.21 3.20
C ARG A 12 -7.27 -21.56 4.44
N ARG A 13 -7.68 -22.59 5.22
CA ARG A 13 -6.94 -23.06 6.39
C ARG A 13 -5.60 -23.66 5.99
N TRP A 14 -5.56 -24.48 4.96
CA TRP A 14 -4.34 -25.10 4.45
C TRP A 14 -3.35 -24.07 3.93
N ARG A 15 -3.80 -23.14 3.09
CA ARG A 15 -2.96 -22.04 2.59
C ARG A 15 -2.38 -21.18 3.69
N ARG A 16 -3.15 -20.87 4.74
CA ARG A 16 -2.66 -20.13 5.92
C ARG A 16 -1.60 -20.93 6.68
N ARG A 17 -1.78 -22.23 6.86
CA ARG A 17 -0.77 -23.09 7.49
C ARG A 17 0.50 -23.13 6.65
N LEU A 18 0.37 -23.37 5.35
CA LEU A 18 1.49 -23.38 4.41
C LEU A 18 2.24 -22.04 4.40
N LEU A 19 1.55 -20.93 4.31
CA LEU A 19 2.15 -19.59 4.33
C LEU A 19 2.90 -19.35 5.65
N ARG A 20 2.33 -19.73 6.79
CA ARG A 20 3.02 -19.65 8.08
C ARG A 20 4.30 -20.48 8.11
N SER A 21 4.24 -21.71 7.60
CA SER A 21 5.40 -22.58 7.55
C SER A 21 6.48 -22.03 6.63
N ILE A 22 6.11 -21.55 5.45
CA ILE A 22 7.04 -20.90 4.52
C ILE A 22 7.67 -19.65 5.17
N LEU A 23 6.87 -18.76 5.76
CA LEU A 23 7.39 -17.55 6.40
C LEU A 23 8.27 -17.83 7.63
N ARG A 24 8.07 -18.97 8.31
CA ARG A 24 8.94 -19.40 9.40
C ARG A 24 10.26 -20.00 8.92
N LEU A 25 10.22 -20.70 7.80
CA LEU A 25 11.40 -21.39 7.24
C LEU A 25 12.25 -20.47 6.37
N LEU A 26 11.69 -19.36 5.84
CA LEU A 26 12.46 -18.40 5.07
C LEU A 26 13.49 -17.69 5.96
N PRO A 27 14.77 -17.72 5.62
CA PRO A 27 15.84 -17.02 6.35
C PRO A 27 15.79 -15.50 6.07
N LEU A 28 14.71 -14.84 6.47
CA LEU A 28 14.49 -13.42 6.21
C LEU A 28 15.58 -12.55 6.81
N GLU A 29 16.19 -13.01 7.90
CA GLU A 29 17.31 -12.36 8.58
C GLU A 29 18.54 -12.20 7.67
N LEU A 30 18.72 -13.13 6.74
CA LEU A 30 19.81 -13.08 5.73
C LEU A 30 19.34 -12.41 4.43
N LEU A 31 18.12 -12.71 4.00
CA LEU A 31 17.58 -12.23 2.72
C LEU A 31 17.27 -10.73 2.73
N VAL A 32 16.68 -10.20 3.79
CA VAL A 32 16.29 -8.79 3.85
C VAL A 32 17.49 -7.85 3.76
N PRO A 33 18.57 -8.02 4.54
CA PRO A 33 19.76 -7.20 4.40
C PRO A 33 20.47 -7.37 3.05
N LEU A 34 20.45 -8.57 2.48
CA LEU A 34 21.04 -8.84 1.17
C LEU A 34 20.27 -8.09 0.07
N ILE A 35 18.94 -8.21 0.03
CA ILE A 35 18.08 -7.51 -0.93
C ILE A 35 18.20 -5.99 -0.74
N ALA A 36 18.29 -5.52 0.51
CA ALA A 36 18.44 -4.09 0.82
C ALA A 36 19.75 -3.47 0.28
N ARG A 37 20.73 -4.30 -0.03
CA ARG A 37 22.03 -3.87 -0.62
C ARG A 37 22.06 -3.98 -2.14
N THR A 38 21.08 -4.62 -2.75
CA THR A 38 21.00 -4.84 -4.19
C THR A 38 20.19 -3.76 -4.90
N GLY A 39 20.37 -3.64 -6.22
CA GLY A 39 19.51 -2.79 -7.07
C GLY A 39 18.05 -3.21 -7.14
N LEU A 40 17.65 -4.37 -6.54
CA LEU A 40 16.27 -4.86 -6.52
C LEU A 40 15.33 -3.91 -5.79
N ILE A 41 15.77 -3.28 -4.70
CA ILE A 41 14.96 -2.25 -4.01
C ILE A 41 14.69 -1.09 -4.96
N ARG A 42 15.72 -0.61 -5.66
CA ARG A 42 15.60 0.48 -6.62
C ARG A 42 14.60 0.15 -7.73
N SER A 43 14.71 -1.03 -8.34
CA SER A 43 13.78 -1.47 -9.38
C SER A 43 12.35 -1.63 -8.87
N GLY A 44 12.18 -2.16 -7.65
CA GLY A 44 10.88 -2.27 -7.00
C GLY A 44 10.27 -0.89 -6.71
N LEU A 45 11.05 0.04 -6.19
CA LEU A 45 10.62 1.40 -5.91
C LEU A 45 10.27 2.18 -7.17
N GLN A 46 11.03 2.02 -8.26
CA GLN A 46 10.73 2.65 -9.53
C GLN A 46 9.31 2.30 -10.03
N GLY A 47 8.80 1.13 -9.68
CA GLY A 47 7.42 0.76 -10.00
C GLY A 47 6.35 1.60 -9.28
N ALA A 48 6.70 2.17 -8.11
CA ALA A 48 5.80 3.03 -7.35
C ALA A 48 5.75 4.47 -7.90
N TYR A 49 6.76 4.91 -8.63
CA TYR A 49 6.89 6.28 -9.13
C TYR A 49 6.63 6.33 -10.64
N HIS A 50 5.94 7.38 -11.08
CA HIS A 50 5.77 7.66 -12.50
C HIS A 50 7.07 8.20 -13.10
N GLN A 51 7.71 9.13 -12.41
CA GLN A 51 9.00 9.68 -12.82
C GLN A 51 10.17 8.76 -12.45
N SER A 52 11.30 8.93 -13.13
CA SER A 52 12.52 8.18 -12.78
C SER A 52 13.10 8.67 -11.46
N ILE A 53 13.27 7.75 -10.51
CA ILE A 53 13.96 8.00 -9.24
C ILE A 53 15.45 7.59 -9.30
N ALA A 54 15.95 7.31 -10.50
CA ALA A 54 17.30 6.75 -10.67
C ALA A 54 18.41 7.68 -10.15
N SER A 55 18.22 8.99 -10.24
CA SER A 55 19.17 10.01 -9.78
C SER A 55 18.95 10.43 -8.32
N ASP A 56 17.81 10.10 -7.72
CA ASP A 56 17.48 10.51 -6.36
C ASP A 56 18.08 9.55 -5.33
N GLN A 57 19.36 9.80 -5.02
CA GLN A 57 20.11 8.98 -4.06
C GLN A 57 19.59 9.17 -2.63
N GLU A 58 19.11 10.35 -2.29
CA GLU A 58 18.59 10.65 -0.96
C GLU A 58 17.32 9.87 -0.68
N LEU A 59 16.34 9.92 -1.60
CA LEU A 59 15.11 9.14 -1.54
C LEU A 59 15.41 7.63 -1.43
N LEU A 60 16.30 7.12 -2.28
CA LEU A 60 16.66 5.70 -2.26
C LEU A 60 17.29 5.27 -0.93
N GLN A 61 18.15 6.12 -0.34
CA GLN A 61 18.75 5.84 0.97
C GLN A 61 17.72 5.91 2.09
N LEU A 62 16.83 6.92 2.06
CA LEU A 62 15.77 7.10 3.06
C LEU A 62 14.85 5.89 3.11
N ILE A 63 14.38 5.42 1.95
CA ILE A 63 13.46 4.28 1.86
C ILE A 63 14.16 2.95 2.19
N ALA A 64 15.44 2.79 1.83
CA ALA A 64 16.20 1.59 2.17
C ALA A 64 16.63 1.51 3.64
N ARG A 65 16.66 2.65 4.36
CA ARG A 65 17.14 2.73 5.76
C ARG A 65 16.40 1.78 6.71
N PRO A 66 15.06 1.66 6.72
CA PRO A 66 14.36 0.69 7.56
C PRO A 66 14.77 -0.77 7.29
N ALA A 67 14.97 -1.14 6.02
CA ALA A 67 15.34 -2.50 5.63
C ALA A 67 16.75 -2.91 6.10
N ARG A 68 17.62 -1.94 6.40
CA ARG A 68 18.99 -2.17 6.91
C ARG A 68 19.05 -2.36 8.42
N ARG A 69 17.95 -2.15 9.14
CA ARG A 69 17.91 -2.32 10.62
C ARG A 69 17.95 -3.81 10.98
N PRO A 70 18.62 -4.21 12.07
CA PRO A 70 18.66 -5.60 12.54
C PRO A 70 17.26 -6.20 12.78
N THR A 71 16.28 -5.36 13.11
CA THR A 71 14.89 -5.77 13.35
C THR A 71 14.02 -5.87 12.09
N ALA A 72 14.54 -5.47 10.91
CA ALA A 72 13.75 -5.39 9.67
C ALA A 72 13.11 -6.72 9.28
N ALA A 73 13.86 -7.82 9.34
CA ALA A 73 13.36 -9.14 9.02
C ALA A 73 12.23 -9.58 9.97
N ARG A 74 12.37 -9.29 11.26
CA ARG A 74 11.34 -9.57 12.28
C ARG A 74 10.08 -8.76 12.02
N ALA A 75 10.22 -7.47 11.73
CA ALA A 75 9.10 -6.59 11.41
C ALA A 75 8.37 -7.06 10.14
N LEU A 76 9.11 -7.36 9.07
CA LEU A 76 8.55 -7.88 7.82
C LEU A 76 7.79 -9.18 8.02
N ARG A 77 8.35 -10.10 8.81
CA ARG A 77 7.70 -11.38 9.17
C ARG A 77 6.41 -11.13 9.95
N ALA A 78 6.43 -10.24 10.94
CA ALA A 78 5.26 -9.90 11.74
C ALA A 78 4.15 -9.25 10.87
N MET A 79 4.50 -8.31 10.01
CA MET A 79 3.57 -7.68 9.06
C MET A 79 2.95 -8.71 8.11
N SER A 80 3.76 -9.57 7.49
CA SER A 80 3.29 -10.60 6.56
C SER A 80 2.34 -11.59 7.24
N LEU A 81 2.65 -11.99 8.47
CA LEU A 81 1.76 -12.84 9.28
C LEU A 81 0.47 -12.11 9.67
N GLY A 82 0.56 -10.85 10.09
CA GLY A 82 -0.60 -10.01 10.41
C GLY A 82 -1.55 -9.86 9.23
N MET A 83 -1.03 -9.59 8.04
CA MET A 83 -1.82 -9.52 6.80
C MET A 83 -2.49 -10.86 6.47
N ALA A 84 -1.76 -11.97 6.62
CA ALA A 84 -2.29 -13.31 6.36
C ALA A 84 -3.37 -13.74 7.36
N LEU A 85 -3.31 -13.22 8.60
CA LEU A 85 -4.17 -13.59 9.72
C LEU A 85 -5.24 -12.56 10.04
N ARG A 86 -5.35 -11.50 9.24
CA ARG A 86 -6.35 -10.44 9.50
C ARG A 86 -7.74 -11.03 9.78
N PRO A 87 -8.54 -10.44 10.67
CA PRO A 87 -9.91 -10.86 10.95
C PRO A 87 -10.77 -10.91 9.69
N ARG A 88 -11.76 -11.81 9.66
CA ARG A 88 -12.64 -11.97 8.49
C ARG A 88 -13.40 -10.69 8.12
N GLY A 89 -13.75 -9.87 9.11
CA GLY A 89 -14.42 -8.58 8.93
C GLY A 89 -13.49 -7.41 8.58
N ALA A 90 -12.15 -7.57 8.70
CA ALA A 90 -11.19 -6.52 8.39
C ALA A 90 -10.88 -6.49 6.89
N THR A 91 -11.90 -6.29 6.08
CA THR A 91 -11.77 -6.05 4.62
C THR A 91 -12.02 -4.58 4.33
N ALA A 92 -11.37 -4.03 3.28
CA ALA A 92 -11.56 -2.63 2.92
C ALA A 92 -13.05 -2.27 2.74
N PRO A 93 -13.90 -3.05 2.04
CA PRO A 93 -15.33 -2.75 1.95
C PRO A 93 -16.05 -2.72 3.28
N ALA A 94 -15.71 -3.62 4.22
CA ALA A 94 -16.36 -3.66 5.53
C ALA A 94 -15.93 -2.49 6.41
N LEU A 95 -14.66 -2.09 6.34
CA LEU A 95 -14.14 -0.96 7.10
C LEU A 95 -14.63 0.37 6.55
N LEU A 96 -14.64 0.54 5.22
CA LEU A 96 -15.16 1.75 4.57
C LEU A 96 -16.62 2.05 4.96
N LYS A 97 -17.46 1.01 5.05
CA LYS A 97 -18.86 1.16 5.50
C LYS A 97 -19.02 1.58 6.96
N GLN A 98 -17.98 1.39 7.78
CA GLN A 98 -17.98 1.74 9.20
C GLN A 98 -17.32 3.11 9.48
N LEU A 99 -16.70 3.71 8.49
CA LEU A 99 -16.13 5.05 8.64
C LEU A 99 -17.26 6.09 8.64
N HIS A 100 -17.24 6.98 9.63
CA HIS A 100 -18.21 8.07 9.76
C HIS A 100 -17.58 9.46 9.58
N CYS A 101 -16.24 9.51 9.43
CA CYS A 101 -15.53 10.76 9.14
C CYS A 101 -15.50 11.02 7.62
N PRO A 102 -15.37 12.28 7.19
CA PRO A 102 -15.12 12.61 5.79
C PRO A 102 -13.91 11.84 5.24
N LEU A 103 -13.94 11.48 3.96
CA LEU A 103 -12.88 10.72 3.31
C LEU A 103 -12.48 11.36 1.99
N LEU A 104 -11.21 11.76 1.89
CA LEU A 104 -10.57 12.18 0.67
C LEU A 104 -9.62 11.09 0.17
N LEU A 105 -9.75 10.72 -1.09
CA LEU A 105 -8.79 9.88 -1.81
C LEU A 105 -8.02 10.74 -2.80
N ILE A 106 -6.70 10.71 -2.70
CA ILE A 106 -5.80 11.30 -3.69
C ILE A 106 -5.07 10.16 -4.38
N TRP A 107 -5.15 10.11 -5.72
CA TRP A 107 -4.68 8.99 -6.50
C TRP A 107 -3.83 9.45 -7.68
N GLY A 108 -2.69 8.79 -7.90
CA GLY A 108 -1.91 9.00 -9.11
C GLY A 108 -2.55 8.31 -10.31
N GLN A 109 -2.71 9.05 -11.42
CA GLN A 109 -3.30 8.51 -12.65
C GLN A 109 -2.52 7.31 -13.19
N GLN A 110 -1.19 7.30 -13.03
CA GLN A 110 -0.29 6.27 -13.52
C GLN A 110 0.16 5.29 -12.41
N ASP A 111 -0.63 5.12 -11.36
CA ASP A 111 -0.34 4.14 -10.31
C ASP A 111 -0.34 2.71 -10.88
N ARG A 112 0.85 2.11 -10.86
CA ARG A 112 1.08 0.74 -11.35
C ARG A 112 0.90 -0.32 -10.28
N PHE A 113 0.88 0.07 -8.99
CA PHE A 113 0.70 -0.85 -7.87
C PHE A 113 -0.76 -1.08 -7.55
N VAL A 114 -1.53 0.00 -7.50
CA VAL A 114 -2.97 -0.07 -7.25
C VAL A 114 -3.68 0.74 -8.33
N PRO A 115 -4.25 0.06 -9.34
CA PRO A 115 -4.85 0.74 -10.48
C PRO A 115 -6.01 1.66 -10.07
N LEU A 116 -6.14 2.80 -10.75
CA LEU A 116 -7.21 3.78 -10.51
C LEU A 116 -8.62 3.17 -10.56
N SER A 117 -8.80 2.06 -11.30
CA SER A 117 -10.08 1.32 -11.33
C SER A 117 -10.56 0.82 -9.95
N VAL A 118 -9.67 0.73 -8.96
CA VAL A 118 -10.04 0.37 -7.57
C VAL A 118 -10.91 1.44 -6.92
N THR A 119 -10.77 2.71 -7.30
CA THR A 119 -11.59 3.81 -6.78
C THR A 119 -13.09 3.59 -7.00
N ARG A 120 -13.48 2.95 -8.11
CA ARG A 120 -14.88 2.57 -8.38
C ARG A 120 -15.44 1.62 -7.32
N GLN A 121 -14.61 0.70 -6.82
CA GLN A 121 -15.01 -0.22 -5.75
C GLN A 121 -15.15 0.51 -4.42
N ILE A 122 -14.31 1.52 -4.18
CA ILE A 122 -14.39 2.36 -2.99
C ILE A 122 -15.67 3.18 -3.01
N HIS A 123 -15.96 3.87 -4.12
CA HIS A 123 -17.21 4.62 -4.29
C HIS A 123 -18.46 3.73 -4.18
N ALA A 124 -18.42 2.49 -4.68
CA ALA A 124 -19.53 1.54 -4.49
C ALA A 124 -19.78 1.17 -3.02
N CYS A 125 -18.73 1.24 -2.18
CA CYS A 125 -18.86 0.98 -0.73
C CYS A 125 -19.18 2.24 0.07
N ARG A 126 -18.74 3.40 -0.43
CA ARG A 126 -18.84 4.70 0.21
C ARG A 126 -18.96 5.81 -0.83
N PRO A 127 -20.21 6.12 -1.27
CA PRO A 127 -20.46 7.08 -2.34
C PRO A 127 -20.07 8.53 -2.03
N ASP A 128 -20.01 8.90 -0.74
CA ASP A 128 -19.65 10.23 -0.24
C ASP A 128 -18.13 10.48 -0.22
N THR A 129 -17.31 9.54 -0.71
CA THR A 129 -15.86 9.71 -0.80
C THR A 129 -15.51 10.71 -1.89
N GLU A 130 -14.77 11.77 -1.52
CA GLU A 130 -14.16 12.68 -2.51
C GLU A 130 -12.94 12.02 -3.15
N LEU A 131 -12.83 12.09 -4.48
CA LEU A 131 -11.70 11.56 -5.23
C LEU A 131 -11.03 12.69 -6.00
N GLN A 132 -9.72 12.83 -5.81
CA GLN A 132 -8.83 13.69 -6.58
C GLN A 132 -7.78 12.85 -7.29
N VAL A 133 -7.61 13.07 -8.58
CA VAL A 133 -6.64 12.32 -9.39
C VAL A 133 -5.56 13.28 -9.86
N ILE A 134 -4.31 12.93 -9.62
CA ILE A 134 -3.14 13.70 -10.05
C ILE A 134 -2.54 13.03 -11.28
N ASP A 135 -2.46 13.77 -12.38
CA ASP A 135 -1.82 13.29 -13.61
C ASP A 135 -0.29 13.29 -13.50
N ALA A 136 0.35 12.49 -14.36
CA ALA A 136 1.81 12.27 -14.35
C ALA A 136 2.34 11.91 -12.95
N CYS A 137 1.61 11.05 -12.23
CA CYS A 137 1.86 10.66 -10.85
C CYS A 137 1.59 9.17 -10.65
N GLY A 138 2.45 8.50 -9.89
CA GLY A 138 2.36 7.08 -9.55
C GLY A 138 1.68 6.83 -8.21
N HIS A 139 2.22 5.86 -7.45
CA HIS A 139 1.65 5.38 -6.19
C HIS A 139 1.86 6.32 -4.99
N CYS A 140 2.80 7.27 -5.11
CA CYS A 140 3.21 8.16 -4.02
C CYS A 140 2.92 9.64 -4.33
N PRO A 141 1.64 10.08 -4.45
CA PRO A 141 1.29 11.45 -4.83
C PRO A 141 1.90 12.52 -3.94
N HIS A 142 1.97 12.25 -2.63
CA HIS A 142 2.51 13.17 -1.62
C HIS A 142 4.02 13.42 -1.79
N ASP A 143 4.71 12.53 -2.47
CA ASP A 143 6.15 12.57 -2.69
C ASP A 143 6.49 13.01 -4.13
N GLU A 144 5.75 12.51 -5.12
CA GLU A 144 5.97 12.86 -6.52
C GLU A 144 5.46 14.25 -6.91
N ARG A 145 4.38 14.71 -6.26
CA ARG A 145 3.68 15.96 -6.55
C ARG A 145 3.28 16.69 -5.27
N PRO A 146 4.24 17.03 -4.38
CA PRO A 146 3.95 17.56 -3.06
C PRO A 146 3.11 18.84 -3.11
N ASP A 147 3.41 19.77 -4.03
CA ASP A 147 2.67 21.02 -4.14
C ASP A 147 1.21 20.79 -4.54
N GLN A 148 0.97 19.90 -5.53
CA GLN A 148 -0.38 19.56 -5.96
C GLN A 148 -1.12 18.80 -4.86
N PHE A 149 -0.43 17.89 -4.17
CA PHE A 149 -1.00 17.15 -3.05
C PHE A 149 -1.46 18.08 -1.94
N VAL A 150 -0.61 19.01 -1.52
CA VAL A 150 -0.92 20.01 -0.47
C VAL A 150 -2.05 20.93 -0.92
N ALA A 151 -2.05 21.40 -2.17
CA ALA A 151 -3.10 22.25 -2.72
C ALA A 151 -4.49 21.57 -2.75
N LEU A 152 -4.55 20.23 -2.78
CA LEU A 152 -5.79 19.47 -2.67
C LEU A 152 -6.19 19.22 -1.22
N VAL A 153 -5.21 18.93 -0.35
CA VAL A 153 -5.46 18.55 1.05
C VAL A 153 -5.90 19.73 1.90
N LEU A 154 -5.20 20.88 1.82
CA LEU A 154 -5.46 22.00 2.72
C LEU A 154 -6.90 22.55 2.57
N PRO A 155 -7.43 22.84 1.37
CA PRO A 155 -8.80 23.31 1.24
C PRO A 155 -9.83 22.25 1.66
N TRP A 156 -9.49 20.96 1.53
CA TRP A 156 -10.36 19.90 1.99
C TRP A 156 -10.43 19.82 3.52
N LEU A 157 -9.28 19.96 4.18
CA LEU A 157 -9.21 20.01 5.65
C LEU A 157 -9.99 21.20 6.19
N ASP A 158 -9.81 22.38 5.61
CA ASP A 158 -10.53 23.60 6.00
C ASP A 158 -12.06 23.39 5.92
N ARG A 159 -12.57 22.88 4.79
CA ARG A 159 -14.00 22.62 4.61
C ARG A 159 -14.59 21.58 5.56
N ASN A 160 -13.82 20.55 5.92
CA ASN A 160 -14.34 19.41 6.66
C ASN A 160 -14.03 19.41 8.16
N LEU A 161 -12.98 20.12 8.57
CA LEU A 161 -12.51 20.14 9.95
C LEU A 161 -12.48 21.54 10.55
N GLY A 162 -12.64 22.60 9.74
CA GLY A 162 -12.61 23.99 10.21
C GLY A 162 -11.22 24.39 10.76
N VAL A 163 -10.14 23.90 10.13
CA VAL A 163 -8.75 24.13 10.56
C VAL A 163 -8.15 25.28 9.78
#